data_58e1f99bb243ba665d6cba6c100dd9da
#
_entry.id   58e1f99bb243ba665d6cba6c100dd9da
#
_cell.length_a   1.000
_cell.length_b   1.000
_cell.length_c   1.000
_cell.angle_alpha   90.00
_cell.angle_beta   90.00
_cell.angle_gamma   90.00
#
_symmetry.space_group_name_H-M   'P 1'
#
loop_
_entity.id
_entity.type
_entity.pdbx_description
1 polymer ?
#
loop_
_entity_poly.entity_id
_entity_poly.type
_entity_poly.pdbx_seq_one_letter_code
_entity_poly.pdbx_strand_id
1 'polypeptide(L)'
;MRFHFDRRKSERLRGNPKRGIGFEEAQELFSRPYYQDNRSDVPEQHRAIGWVDERLYTLIFEVREDEEGEFYHLVTLWRATREERTLYEEHS
;
A
#
# COMPACT_ATOMS: atom_id res chain seq x y z
N MET A 1 -3.59 -10.46 -8.88
CA MET A 1 -3.92 -10.46 -7.45
C MET A 1 -5.19 -9.64 -7.21
N ARG A 2 -6.10 -10.16 -6.41
CA ARG A 2 -7.32 -9.43 -6.06
C ARG A 2 -7.05 -8.49 -4.89
N PHE A 3 -7.76 -7.35 -4.88
CA PHE A 3 -7.63 -6.35 -3.82
C PHE A 3 -8.99 -6.05 -3.22
N HIS A 4 -9.03 -5.92 -1.89
CA HIS A 4 -10.20 -5.49 -1.15
C HIS A 4 -9.84 -4.29 -0.29
N PHE A 5 -10.78 -3.37 -0.12
CA PHE A 5 -10.58 -2.20 0.72
C PHE A 5 -11.92 -1.53 1.04
N ASP A 6 -11.92 -0.71 2.06
CA ASP A 6 -13.08 0.08 2.45
C ASP A 6 -13.18 1.32 1.53
N ARG A 7 -14.27 1.43 0.78
CA ARG A 7 -14.46 2.52 -0.18
C ARG A 7 -14.54 3.89 0.47
N ARG A 8 -15.17 3.98 1.64
CA ARG A 8 -15.28 5.25 2.37
C ARG A 8 -13.89 5.71 2.81
N LYS A 9 -13.09 4.79 3.29
CA LYS A 9 -11.72 5.10 3.67
C LYS A 9 -10.91 5.54 2.45
N SER A 10 -11.09 4.88 1.33
CA SER A 10 -10.42 5.24 0.08
C SER A 10 -10.74 6.68 -0.32
N GLU A 11 -12.02 7.06 -0.24
CA GLU A 11 -12.44 8.43 -0.56
C GLU A 11 -11.86 9.46 0.40
N ARG A 12 -11.81 9.14 1.69
CA ARG A 12 -11.20 10.02 2.68
C ARG A 12 -9.72 10.23 2.40
N LEU A 13 -9.01 9.17 2.05
CA LEU A 13 -7.59 9.26 1.71
C LEU A 13 -7.38 10.11 0.47
N ARG A 14 -8.19 9.90 -0.56
CA ARG A 14 -8.09 10.68 -1.80
C ARG A 14 -8.34 12.16 -1.56
N GLY A 15 -9.29 12.48 -0.69
CA GLY A 15 -9.62 13.86 -0.34
C GLY A 15 -8.63 14.53 0.60
N ASN A 16 -7.70 13.79 1.18
CA ASN A 16 -6.69 14.33 2.08
C ASN A 16 -5.49 14.82 1.27
N PRO A 17 -5.20 16.14 1.28
CA PRO A 17 -4.08 16.69 0.50
C PRO A 17 -2.72 16.06 0.79
N LYS A 18 -2.54 15.54 2.00
CA LYS A 18 -1.28 14.87 2.37
C LYS A 18 -1.11 13.53 1.67
N ARG A 19 -2.19 12.90 1.25
CA ARG A 19 -2.14 11.62 0.53
C ARG A 19 -2.43 11.80 -0.95
N GLY A 20 -3.60 12.36 -1.28
CA GLY A 20 -3.95 12.72 -2.63
C GLY A 20 -4.40 11.57 -3.52
N ILE A 21 -4.38 10.34 -3.03
CA ILE A 21 -4.86 9.16 -3.76
C ILE A 21 -5.65 8.25 -2.84
N GLY A 22 -6.50 7.43 -3.42
CA GLY A 22 -7.19 6.36 -2.73
C GLY A 22 -6.59 5.01 -3.04
N PHE A 23 -7.25 3.96 -2.56
CA PHE A 23 -6.77 2.60 -2.77
C PHE A 23 -6.85 2.17 -4.23
N GLU A 24 -7.80 2.72 -4.99
CA GLU A 24 -7.92 2.39 -6.41
C GLU A 24 -6.64 2.72 -7.16
N GLU A 25 -6.09 3.90 -6.91
CA GLU A 25 -4.82 4.31 -7.52
C GLU A 25 -3.63 3.57 -6.92
N ALA A 26 -3.68 3.33 -5.62
CA ALA A 26 -2.56 2.70 -4.90
C ALA A 26 -2.26 1.27 -5.38
N GLN A 27 -3.24 0.57 -5.94
CA GLN A 27 -3.04 -0.76 -6.49
C GLN A 27 -1.92 -0.80 -7.52
N GLU A 28 -1.68 0.29 -8.22
CA GLU A 28 -0.63 0.38 -9.24
C GLU A 28 0.77 0.17 -8.65
N LEU A 29 0.93 0.40 -7.36
CA LEU A 29 2.20 0.17 -6.67
C LEU A 29 2.72 -1.24 -6.94
N PHE A 30 1.83 -2.22 -6.97
CA PHE A 30 2.21 -3.63 -7.16
C PHE A 30 2.52 -3.99 -8.62
N SER A 31 2.26 -3.10 -9.56
CA SER A 31 2.54 -3.36 -10.97
C SER A 31 3.97 -3.00 -11.38
N ARG A 32 4.73 -2.38 -10.50
CA ARG A 32 6.13 -1.99 -10.69
C ARG A 32 6.96 -2.60 -9.58
N PRO A 33 8.29 -2.63 -9.71
CA PRO A 33 9.14 -3.10 -8.60
C PRO A 33 8.88 -2.31 -7.33
N TYR A 34 8.75 -3.01 -6.22
CA TYR A 34 8.47 -2.38 -4.93
C TYR A 34 9.24 -3.11 -3.83
N TYR A 35 9.44 -2.40 -2.71
CA TYR A 35 10.06 -2.96 -1.50
C TYR A 35 8.96 -3.43 -0.57
N GLN A 36 9.16 -4.58 0.08
CA GLN A 36 8.17 -5.11 1.02
C GLN A 36 8.86 -5.62 2.28
N ASP A 37 8.26 -5.31 3.43
CA ASP A 37 8.66 -5.90 4.70
C ASP A 37 7.44 -6.09 5.60
N ASN A 38 7.65 -6.64 6.79
CA ASN A 38 6.60 -6.78 7.79
C ASN A 38 6.49 -5.50 8.61
N ARG A 39 5.25 -5.07 8.83
CA ARG A 39 4.96 -3.96 9.71
C ARG A 39 4.62 -4.43 11.12
N SER A 40 3.84 -5.51 11.22
CA SER A 40 3.43 -6.07 12.52
C SER A 40 3.12 -7.55 12.37
N ASP A 41 3.12 -8.27 13.50
CA ASP A 41 2.85 -9.70 13.52
C ASP A 41 1.44 -10.03 13.99
N VAL A 42 0.80 -9.15 14.77
CA VAL A 42 -0.55 -9.39 15.30
C VAL A 42 -1.32 -8.08 15.27
N PRO A 43 -2.23 -7.90 14.31
CA PRO A 43 -2.42 -8.75 13.14
C PRO A 43 -1.22 -8.68 12.20
N GLU A 44 -1.04 -9.74 11.42
CA GLU A 44 0.04 -9.74 10.45
C GLU A 44 -0.23 -8.72 9.36
N GLN A 45 0.62 -7.71 9.28
CA GLN A 45 0.50 -6.65 8.29
C GLN A 45 1.84 -6.45 7.59
N HIS A 46 1.74 -6.19 6.29
CA HIS A 46 2.90 -5.96 5.43
C HIS A 46 2.95 -4.51 5.01
N ARG A 47 4.16 -4.05 4.76
CA ARG A 47 4.39 -2.71 4.24
C ARG A 47 5.01 -2.84 2.86
N ALA A 48 4.41 -2.15 1.88
CA ALA A 48 4.97 -2.06 0.54
C ALA A 48 5.31 -0.60 0.25
N ILE A 49 6.48 -0.36 -0.29
CA ILE A 49 6.92 0.99 -0.68
C ILE A 49 7.19 0.95 -2.18
N GLY A 50 6.53 1.82 -2.92
CA GLY A 50 6.68 1.83 -4.37
C GLY A 50 6.06 3.04 -5.02
N TRP A 51 6.24 3.12 -6.33
CA TRP A 51 5.77 4.26 -7.13
C TRP A 51 4.32 4.09 -7.55
N VAL A 52 3.57 5.17 -7.36
CA VAL A 52 2.25 5.34 -7.96
C VAL A 52 2.35 6.63 -8.76
N ASP A 53 2.29 6.52 -10.08
CA ASP A 53 2.62 7.62 -10.99
C ASP A 53 4.02 8.17 -10.67
N GLU A 54 4.13 9.43 -10.31
CA GLU A 54 5.41 10.10 -10.08
C GLU A 54 5.78 10.25 -8.60
N ARG A 55 5.01 9.62 -7.70
CA ARG A 55 5.24 9.76 -6.26
C ARG A 55 5.44 8.41 -5.60
N LEU A 56 6.29 8.41 -4.60
CA LEU A 56 6.56 7.21 -3.81
C LEU A 56 5.58 7.15 -2.63
N TYR A 57 4.92 6.00 -2.50
CA TYR A 57 3.94 5.76 -1.45
C TYR A 57 4.30 4.55 -0.62
N THR A 58 3.82 4.56 0.62
CA THR A 58 3.82 3.41 1.50
C THR A 58 2.39 2.93 1.64
N LEU A 59 2.19 1.64 1.42
CA LEU A 59 0.89 0.99 1.47
C LEU A 59 0.95 -0.15 2.48
N ILE A 60 0.02 -0.15 3.42
CA ILE A 60 -0.08 -1.21 4.41
C ILE A 60 -1.19 -2.14 3.99
N PHE A 61 -0.92 -3.44 3.98
CA PHE A 61 -1.90 -4.42 3.55
C PHE A 61 -1.77 -5.72 4.35
N GLU A 62 -2.83 -6.50 4.29
CA GLU A 62 -2.90 -7.82 4.90
C GLU A 62 -3.18 -8.84 3.80
N VAL A 63 -2.54 -10.00 3.91
CA VAL A 63 -2.84 -11.12 3.02
C VAL A 63 -3.97 -11.91 3.67
N ARG A 64 -5.09 -12.00 3.00
CA ARG A 64 -6.26 -12.73 3.46
C ARG A 64 -6.68 -13.74 2.42
N GLU A 65 -7.54 -14.66 2.83
CA GLU A 65 -8.01 -15.75 1.97
C GLU A 65 -9.52 -15.91 2.10
N ASP A 66 -10.17 -16.13 0.99
CA ASP A 66 -11.58 -16.50 0.93
C ASP A 66 -11.73 -17.73 0.03
N GLU A 67 -12.96 -18.07 -0.35
CA GLU A 67 -13.21 -19.24 -1.18
C GLU A 67 -12.56 -19.19 -2.56
N GLU A 68 -12.27 -17.99 -3.04
CA GLU A 68 -11.64 -17.78 -4.35
C GLU A 68 -10.12 -17.71 -4.28
N GLY A 69 -9.54 -17.86 -3.08
CA GLY A 69 -8.10 -17.82 -2.87
C GLY A 69 -7.64 -16.57 -2.15
N GLU A 70 -6.35 -16.28 -2.24
CA GLU A 70 -5.75 -15.15 -1.56
C GLU A 70 -6.11 -13.82 -2.20
N PHE A 71 -6.18 -12.79 -1.37
CA PHE A 71 -6.32 -11.40 -1.80
C PHE A 71 -5.58 -10.49 -0.82
N TYR A 72 -5.24 -9.29 -1.30
CA TYR A 72 -4.66 -8.27 -0.45
C TYR A 72 -5.77 -7.34 0.05
N HIS A 73 -5.89 -7.24 1.37
CA HIS A 73 -6.77 -6.27 1.99
C HIS A 73 -5.96 -5.01 2.30
N LEU A 74 -6.29 -3.92 1.63
CA LEU A 74 -5.56 -2.65 1.75
C LEU A 74 -6.04 -1.92 3.00
N VAL A 75 -5.12 -1.58 3.90
CA VAL A 75 -5.45 -1.06 5.22
C VAL A 75 -5.33 0.46 5.27
N THR A 76 -4.20 1.01 4.82
CA THR A 76 -3.97 2.45 4.80
C THR A 76 -2.79 2.76 3.88
N LEU A 77 -2.59 4.04 3.58
CA LEU A 77 -1.47 4.48 2.75
C LEU A 77 -1.05 5.90 3.14
N TRP A 78 0.18 6.23 2.84
CA TRP A 78 0.69 7.59 2.97
C TRP A 78 1.85 7.80 2.01
N ARG A 79 2.21 9.06 1.76
CA ARG A 79 3.40 9.34 0.97
C ARG A 79 4.62 8.87 1.74
N ALA A 80 5.53 8.19 1.05
CA ALA A 80 6.71 7.64 1.70
C ALA A 80 7.47 8.72 2.46
N THR A 81 7.87 8.39 3.69
CA THR A 81 8.73 9.24 4.49
C THR A 81 10.14 9.21 3.93
N ARG A 82 11.01 10.08 4.45
CA ARG A 82 12.42 10.08 4.05
C ARG A 82 13.07 8.72 4.35
N GLU A 83 12.79 8.15 5.51
CA GLU A 83 13.34 6.85 5.89
C GLU A 83 12.85 5.75 4.97
N GLU A 84 11.57 5.78 4.61
CA GLU A 84 10.98 4.80 3.70
C GLU A 84 11.56 4.92 2.30
N ARG A 85 11.78 6.14 1.83
CA ARG A 85 12.43 6.36 0.55
C ARG A 85 13.85 5.78 0.55
N THR A 86 14.59 5.96 1.63
CA THR A 86 15.93 5.39 1.76
C THR A 86 15.89 3.87 1.69
N LEU A 87 14.94 3.23 2.40
CA LEU A 87 14.75 1.79 2.32
C LEU A 87 14.48 1.33 0.89
N TYR A 88 13.60 2.03 0.20
CA TYR A 88 13.26 1.69 -1.18
C TYR A 88 14.50 1.79 -2.07
N GLU A 89 15.25 2.88 -1.95
CA GLU A 89 16.43 3.11 -2.78
C GLU A 89 17.55 2.11 -2.53
N GLU A 90 17.74 1.71 -1.27
CA GLU A 90 18.75 0.73 -0.91
C GLU A 90 18.45 -0.68 -1.43
N HIS A 91 17.19 -0.99 -1.70
CA HIS A 91 16.75 -2.31 -2.13
C HIS A 91 16.27 -2.35 -3.58
N SER A 92 16.45 -1.29 -4.30
CA SER A 92 16.06 -1.22 -5.70
C SER A 92 17.21 -1.51 -6.67
#